data_711f694b5dca0a6efb5a5cbc23e53faa
#
_entry.id   711f694b5dca0a6efb5a5cbc23e53faa
#
_cell.length_a   1.000
_cell.length_b   1.000
_cell.length_c   1.000
_cell.angle_alpha   90.00
_cell.angle_beta   90.00
_cell.angle_gamma   90.00
#
_symmetry.space_group_name_H-M   'P 1'
#
loop_
_entity.id
_entity.type
_entity.pdbx_description
1 polymer ?
#
loop_
_entity_poly.entity_id
_entity_poly.type
_entity_poly.pdbx_seq_one_letter_code
_entity_poly.pdbx_strand_id
1 'polypeptide(L)'
;MRIFNTLTREKDEFKPITDGEVKIYACGPTVYNYIHIGNARPLCVFDVLRRYFEWLGYKVSFVQNFTDIDDKLIKRANEEGSTVPEIAERYIKEFWTDADGLNVKHATVNPRATENIEQIQSIISALVEKGYAYQSGGDVYYRAKKFSGYGKLSHQPLEDLEAGARIDVTEVKEDPMDFCLWKGAKPGEPYWDSPWGKGRPGWHIECSAMACRYLGKTIDIHCGGLDLIFPHHENEIAQSEAANGCEFAHYWMHNGFINVDNHKMSKSLGNFFTVRDVAEKYGYEPIRYMMVSCQYRSPINYSYEVIEQAKNSLERLYTCRDNIDFALKNAQDVGEVPEFIEKRKQEFIAAMDDDLNTADALAAIFMLVRDINTLIAEGAGKASLEACADMFDQLTGVLGLVYNRKTEALDSDIEALIEQRTAARKAKDFKTADEIRDKLKAMGIVLEDTPQGVKWTRA
;
A
#
# COMPACT_ATOMS: atom_id res chain seq x y z
N MET A 1 -1.56 2.31 20.45
CA MET A 1 -2.29 2.32 19.16
C MET A 1 -3.58 1.53 19.29
N ARG A 2 -4.69 2.04 18.73
CA ARG A 2 -5.96 1.31 18.59
C ARG A 2 -6.21 1.05 17.12
N ILE A 3 -6.73 -0.13 16.77
CA ILE A 3 -6.99 -0.56 15.39
C ILE A 3 -8.46 -0.97 15.30
N PHE A 4 -9.19 -0.47 14.30
CA PHE A 4 -10.53 -0.98 14.03
C PHE A 4 -10.42 -2.41 13.51
N ASN A 5 -10.94 -3.32 14.30
CA ASN A 5 -10.91 -4.74 14.01
C ASN A 5 -12.26 -5.15 13.37
N THR A 6 -12.22 -5.59 12.13
CA THR A 6 -13.44 -6.04 11.43
C THR A 6 -14.12 -7.20 12.16
N LEU A 7 -13.34 -8.04 12.86
CA LEU A 7 -13.88 -9.18 13.60
C LEU A 7 -14.75 -8.75 14.79
N THR A 8 -14.33 -7.72 15.54
CA THR A 8 -15.07 -7.21 16.71
C THR A 8 -15.99 -6.05 16.35
N ARG A 9 -15.76 -5.37 15.22
CA ARG A 9 -16.37 -4.10 14.80
C ARG A 9 -16.09 -2.94 15.74
N GLU A 10 -15.03 -3.01 16.52
CA GLU A 10 -14.62 -2.01 17.48
C GLU A 10 -13.16 -1.58 17.24
N LYS A 11 -12.74 -0.46 17.82
CA LYS A 11 -11.33 -0.05 17.88
C LYS A 11 -10.66 -0.74 19.06
N ASP A 12 -10.00 -1.85 18.81
CA ASP A 12 -9.30 -2.64 19.80
C ASP A 12 -7.90 -2.05 20.08
N GLU A 13 -7.43 -2.14 21.32
CA GLU A 13 -6.05 -1.82 21.67
C GLU A 13 -5.12 -2.86 21.07
N PHE A 14 -4.16 -2.40 20.25
CA PHE A 14 -3.19 -3.31 19.64
C PHE A 14 -2.22 -3.85 20.68
N LYS A 15 -2.14 -5.18 20.75
CA LYS A 15 -1.20 -5.94 21.58
C LYS A 15 -0.56 -7.01 20.70
N PRO A 16 0.75 -6.93 20.44
CA PRO A 16 1.42 -7.93 19.63
C PRO A 16 1.46 -9.29 20.33
N ILE A 17 1.47 -10.37 19.56
CA ILE A 17 1.63 -11.74 20.06
C ILE A 17 3.00 -11.90 20.72
N THR A 18 4.01 -11.25 20.14
CA THR A 18 5.38 -11.25 20.67
C THR A 18 5.83 -9.81 20.88
N ASP A 19 6.27 -9.46 22.09
CA ASP A 19 6.72 -8.10 22.38
C ASP A 19 7.82 -7.64 21.41
N GLY A 20 7.64 -6.43 20.86
CA GLY A 20 8.56 -5.83 19.92
C GLY A 20 8.51 -6.40 18.49
N GLU A 21 7.66 -7.39 18.20
CA GLU A 21 7.47 -7.94 16.86
C GLU A 21 6.02 -7.79 16.40
N VAL A 22 5.81 -7.60 15.08
CA VAL A 22 4.47 -7.57 14.47
C VAL A 22 4.47 -8.43 13.21
N LYS A 23 3.52 -9.35 13.12
CA LYS A 23 3.31 -10.26 11.99
C LYS A 23 2.10 -9.83 11.20
N ILE A 24 2.31 -9.40 9.96
CA ILE A 24 1.25 -8.90 9.08
C ILE A 24 1.18 -9.75 7.82
N TYR A 25 -0.02 -10.23 7.49
CA TYR A 25 -0.31 -10.84 6.19
C TYR A 25 -1.27 -9.95 5.41
N ALA A 26 -0.88 -9.58 4.18
CA ALA A 26 -1.73 -8.86 3.25
C ALA A 26 -2.01 -9.73 2.02
N CYS A 27 -3.28 -9.95 1.69
CA CYS A 27 -3.63 -10.64 0.46
C CYS A 27 -3.11 -9.88 -0.75
N GLY A 28 -2.29 -10.54 -1.55
CA GLY A 28 -1.70 -9.98 -2.76
C GLY A 28 -2.58 -10.15 -4.00
N PRO A 29 -2.18 -9.58 -5.12
CA PRO A 29 -2.96 -9.63 -6.35
C PRO A 29 -2.85 -10.97 -7.07
N THR A 30 -3.89 -11.31 -7.85
CA THR A 30 -3.79 -12.28 -8.93
C THR A 30 -3.06 -11.63 -10.12
N VAL A 31 -1.93 -12.17 -10.51
CA VAL A 31 -0.99 -11.55 -11.46
C VAL A 31 -1.29 -11.88 -12.91
N TYR A 32 -2.45 -11.46 -13.40
CA TYR A 32 -2.92 -11.70 -14.77
C TYR A 32 -3.03 -10.44 -15.62
N ASN A 33 -2.88 -9.26 -15.02
CA ASN A 33 -3.00 -7.96 -15.68
C ASN A 33 -2.29 -6.86 -14.86
N TYR A 34 -2.12 -5.66 -15.43
CA TYR A 34 -1.72 -4.46 -14.70
C TYR A 34 -2.65 -4.22 -13.51
N ILE A 35 -2.09 -3.71 -12.41
CA ILE A 35 -2.88 -3.31 -11.26
C ILE A 35 -3.68 -2.04 -11.57
N HIS A 36 -4.92 -2.00 -11.08
CA HIS A 36 -5.77 -0.81 -11.19
C HIS A 36 -5.66 0.06 -9.93
N ILE A 37 -6.14 1.31 -10.00
CA ILE A 37 -6.05 2.26 -8.88
C ILE A 37 -6.68 1.72 -7.59
N GLY A 38 -7.69 0.85 -7.67
CA GLY A 38 -8.24 0.16 -6.51
C GLY A 38 -7.25 -0.77 -5.81
N ASN A 39 -6.32 -1.40 -6.55
CA ASN A 39 -5.26 -2.22 -5.98
C ASN A 39 -4.15 -1.39 -5.33
N ALA A 40 -3.93 -0.16 -5.79
CA ALA A 40 -2.95 0.73 -5.18
C ALA A 40 -3.29 1.09 -3.73
N ARG A 41 -4.59 1.10 -3.39
CA ARG A 41 -5.04 1.51 -2.06
C ARG A 41 -4.53 0.59 -0.94
N PRO A 42 -4.81 -0.73 -0.95
CA PRO A 42 -4.24 -1.64 0.05
C PRO A 42 -2.71 -1.61 0.06
N LEU A 43 -2.06 -1.48 -1.09
CA LEU A 43 -0.60 -1.39 -1.18
C LEU A 43 -0.07 -0.18 -0.39
N CYS A 44 -0.61 1.02 -0.62
CA CYS A 44 -0.18 2.23 0.07
C CYS A 44 -0.56 2.23 1.55
N VAL A 45 -1.78 1.81 1.89
CA VAL A 45 -2.29 1.82 3.28
C VAL A 45 -1.51 0.87 4.17
N PHE A 46 -1.30 -0.37 3.73
CA PHE A 46 -0.61 -1.35 4.56
C PHE A 46 0.92 -1.19 4.54
N ASP A 47 1.47 -0.53 3.52
CA ASP A 47 2.85 -0.03 3.57
C ASP A 47 3.02 1.07 4.63
N VAL A 48 2.06 1.99 4.77
CA VAL A 48 2.07 3.00 5.85
C VAL A 48 1.93 2.34 7.22
N LEU A 49 1.04 1.35 7.37
CA LEU A 49 0.92 0.58 8.61
C LEU A 49 2.26 -0.06 9.01
N ARG A 50 2.92 -0.72 8.06
CA ARG A 50 4.25 -1.31 8.25
C ARG A 50 5.28 -0.27 8.64
N ARG A 51 5.38 0.85 7.88
CA ARG A 51 6.33 1.94 8.16
C ARG A 51 6.11 2.56 9.53
N TYR A 52 4.87 2.71 9.95
CA TYR A 52 4.55 3.26 11.26
C TYR A 52 5.00 2.33 12.38
N PHE A 53 4.73 1.03 12.32
CA PHE A 53 5.25 0.08 13.29
C PHE A 53 6.79 0.04 13.32
N GLU A 54 7.45 0.05 12.15
CA GLU A 54 8.91 0.10 12.06
C GLU A 54 9.46 1.40 12.70
N TRP A 55 8.80 2.54 12.48
CA TRP A 55 9.18 3.82 13.07
C TRP A 55 8.99 3.85 14.59
N LEU A 56 7.99 3.15 15.12
CA LEU A 56 7.79 2.92 16.55
C LEU A 56 8.81 1.93 17.15
N GLY A 57 9.68 1.33 16.35
CA GLY A 57 10.74 0.42 16.78
C GLY A 57 10.35 -1.06 16.77
N TYR A 58 9.19 -1.43 16.23
CA TYR A 58 8.82 -2.85 16.07
C TYR A 58 9.59 -3.50 14.92
N LYS A 59 9.95 -4.76 15.09
CA LYS A 59 10.39 -5.64 14.01
C LYS A 59 9.16 -6.19 13.29
N VAL A 60 8.93 -5.75 12.04
CA VAL A 60 7.76 -6.13 11.26
C VAL A 60 8.10 -7.26 10.29
N SER A 61 7.38 -8.38 10.41
CA SER A 61 7.35 -9.45 9.42
C SER A 61 6.12 -9.28 8.54
N PHE A 62 6.30 -8.72 7.34
CA PHE A 62 5.23 -8.43 6.39
C PHE A 62 5.28 -9.44 5.25
N VAL A 63 4.19 -10.20 5.07
CA VAL A 63 4.04 -11.17 3.97
C VAL A 63 2.92 -10.73 3.05
N GLN A 64 3.21 -10.70 1.74
CA GLN A 64 2.22 -10.44 0.71
C GLN A 64 2.45 -11.39 -0.46
N ASN A 65 1.46 -12.22 -0.74
CA ASN A 65 1.59 -13.25 -1.77
C ASN A 65 1.35 -12.74 -3.20
N PHE A 66 1.74 -13.57 -4.16
CA PHE A 66 1.23 -13.52 -5.52
C PHE A 66 0.40 -14.77 -5.80
N THR A 67 -0.84 -14.59 -6.24
CA THR A 67 -1.63 -15.66 -6.84
C THR A 67 -1.22 -15.79 -8.29
N ASP A 68 -0.31 -16.72 -8.56
CA ASP A 68 0.32 -16.98 -9.86
C ASP A 68 -0.28 -18.21 -10.59
N ILE A 69 -1.35 -18.78 -10.04
CA ILE A 69 -2.20 -19.82 -10.64
C ILE A 69 -3.66 -19.58 -10.30
N ASP A 70 -4.49 -19.31 -11.31
CA ASP A 70 -5.92 -19.00 -11.15
C ASP A 70 -6.62 -19.13 -12.51
N ASP A 71 -7.95 -19.25 -12.52
CA ASP A 71 -8.77 -19.31 -13.75
C ASP A 71 -8.52 -18.11 -14.68
N LYS A 72 -8.25 -16.92 -14.12
CA LYS A 72 -7.98 -15.70 -14.90
C LYS A 72 -6.64 -15.77 -15.63
N LEU A 73 -5.59 -16.31 -14.95
CA LEU A 73 -4.29 -16.54 -15.58
C LEU A 73 -4.36 -17.57 -16.69
N ILE A 74 -5.08 -18.69 -16.47
CA ILE A 74 -5.29 -19.75 -17.48
C ILE A 74 -6.01 -19.17 -18.69
N LYS A 75 -7.08 -18.43 -18.47
CA LYS A 75 -7.84 -17.76 -19.54
C LYS A 75 -6.94 -16.80 -20.33
N ARG A 76 -6.16 -15.95 -19.63
CA ARG A 76 -5.27 -14.99 -20.26
C ARG A 76 -4.16 -15.66 -21.08
N ALA A 77 -3.58 -16.73 -20.55
CA ALA A 77 -2.56 -17.51 -21.27
C ALA A 77 -3.13 -18.10 -22.56
N ASN A 78 -4.34 -18.67 -22.51
CA ASN A 78 -5.01 -19.22 -23.70
C ASN A 78 -5.35 -18.13 -24.74
N GLU A 79 -5.82 -16.96 -24.29
CA GLU A 79 -6.14 -15.82 -25.17
C GLU A 79 -4.90 -15.27 -25.89
N GLU A 80 -3.74 -15.29 -25.24
CA GLU A 80 -2.48 -14.77 -25.80
C GLU A 80 -1.61 -15.85 -26.48
N GLY A 81 -2.03 -17.12 -26.42
CA GLY A 81 -1.18 -18.23 -26.92
C GLY A 81 0.12 -18.39 -26.16
N SER A 82 0.12 -18.06 -24.86
CA SER A 82 1.25 -18.11 -23.93
C SER A 82 1.02 -19.17 -22.84
N THR A 83 1.94 -19.28 -21.91
CA THR A 83 1.84 -20.17 -20.75
C THR A 83 1.49 -19.40 -19.48
N VAL A 84 0.86 -20.08 -18.50
CA VAL A 84 0.51 -19.47 -17.20
C VAL A 84 1.74 -18.90 -16.48
N PRO A 85 2.90 -19.61 -16.41
CA PRO A 85 4.11 -19.04 -15.82
C PRO A 85 4.61 -17.78 -16.54
N GLU A 86 4.59 -17.72 -17.87
CA GLU A 86 5.01 -16.54 -18.62
C GLU A 86 4.10 -15.32 -18.35
N ILE A 87 2.79 -15.53 -18.25
CA ILE A 87 1.84 -14.48 -17.88
C ILE A 87 2.12 -14.00 -16.46
N ALA A 88 2.27 -14.93 -15.50
CA ALA A 88 2.55 -14.60 -14.11
C ALA A 88 3.86 -13.79 -13.96
N GLU A 89 4.97 -14.24 -14.57
CA GLU A 89 6.26 -13.54 -14.52
C GLU A 89 6.16 -12.13 -15.09
N ARG A 90 5.48 -11.97 -16.23
CA ARG A 90 5.27 -10.66 -16.84
C ARG A 90 4.56 -9.71 -15.89
N TYR A 91 3.43 -10.13 -15.34
CA TYR A 91 2.62 -9.23 -14.51
C TYR A 91 3.15 -9.06 -13.08
N ILE A 92 3.97 -9.98 -12.56
CA ILE A 92 4.76 -9.74 -11.35
C ILE A 92 5.78 -8.61 -11.60
N LYS A 93 6.47 -8.62 -12.74
CA LYS A 93 7.40 -7.55 -13.11
C LYS A 93 6.68 -6.21 -13.25
N GLU A 94 5.52 -6.18 -13.91
CA GLU A 94 4.72 -4.97 -14.06
C GLU A 94 4.15 -4.48 -12.72
N PHE A 95 3.77 -5.41 -11.83
CA PHE A 95 3.37 -5.09 -10.46
C PHE A 95 4.50 -4.35 -9.72
N TRP A 96 5.72 -4.83 -9.80
CA TRP A 96 6.85 -4.18 -9.13
C TRP A 96 7.15 -2.81 -9.72
N THR A 97 7.03 -2.64 -11.04
CA THR A 97 7.18 -1.31 -11.65
C THR A 97 6.21 -0.29 -11.04
N ASP A 98 4.96 -0.68 -10.83
CA ASP A 98 3.94 0.21 -10.26
C ASP A 98 4.09 0.35 -8.73
N ALA A 99 4.42 -0.73 -8.02
CA ALA A 99 4.62 -0.72 -6.56
C ALA A 99 5.85 0.12 -6.16
N ASP A 100 6.97 -0.03 -6.87
CA ASP A 100 8.18 0.78 -6.68
C ASP A 100 7.91 2.24 -7.01
N GLY A 101 7.18 2.51 -8.10
CA GLY A 101 6.73 3.84 -8.45
C GLY A 101 5.91 4.49 -7.33
N LEU A 102 5.04 3.74 -6.67
CA LEU A 102 4.26 4.17 -5.50
C LEU A 102 5.08 4.22 -4.19
N ASN A 103 6.38 3.94 -4.21
CA ASN A 103 7.25 3.84 -3.04
C ASN A 103 6.75 2.83 -2.00
N VAL A 104 6.18 1.71 -2.45
CA VAL A 104 5.77 0.61 -1.58
C VAL A 104 6.99 -0.25 -1.26
N LYS A 105 7.28 -0.46 0.02
CA LYS A 105 8.37 -1.35 0.44
C LYS A 105 8.05 -2.79 0.04
N HIS A 106 9.02 -3.48 -0.55
CA HIS A 106 8.91 -4.92 -0.77
C HIS A 106 8.60 -5.64 0.54
N ALA A 107 7.70 -6.59 0.52
CA ALA A 107 7.38 -7.39 1.70
C ALA A 107 8.62 -8.14 2.21
N THR A 108 8.60 -8.56 3.47
CA THR A 108 9.66 -9.43 4.01
C THR A 108 9.75 -10.71 3.19
N VAL A 109 8.59 -11.22 2.76
CA VAL A 109 8.48 -12.34 1.82
C VAL A 109 7.29 -12.09 0.89
N ASN A 110 7.50 -12.30 -0.41
CA ASN A 110 6.44 -12.30 -1.43
C ASN A 110 6.29 -13.72 -1.99
N PRO A 111 5.62 -14.65 -1.28
CA PRO A 111 5.50 -16.03 -1.70
C PRO A 111 4.55 -16.17 -2.89
N ARG A 112 4.82 -17.14 -3.75
CA ARG A 112 3.94 -17.54 -4.85
C ARG A 112 3.13 -18.77 -4.49
N ALA A 113 1.89 -18.84 -4.93
CA ALA A 113 1.04 -20.00 -4.68
C ALA A 113 1.67 -21.29 -5.24
N THR A 114 2.26 -21.21 -6.44
CA THR A 114 2.91 -22.37 -7.10
C THR A 114 4.14 -22.90 -6.36
N GLU A 115 4.80 -22.08 -5.52
CA GLU A 115 5.95 -22.49 -4.71
C GLU A 115 5.54 -23.05 -3.33
N ASN A 116 4.24 -23.11 -3.05
CA ASN A 116 3.69 -23.49 -1.74
C ASN A 116 2.70 -24.68 -1.84
N ILE A 117 2.77 -25.46 -2.90
CA ILE A 117 1.84 -26.59 -3.16
C ILE A 117 1.84 -27.63 -2.04
N GLU A 118 3.02 -27.99 -1.53
CA GLU A 118 3.13 -28.97 -0.43
C GLU A 118 2.44 -28.48 0.85
N GLN A 119 2.60 -27.20 1.16
CA GLN A 119 1.95 -26.59 2.34
C GLN A 119 0.44 -26.53 2.17
N ILE A 120 -0.03 -26.20 0.97
CA ILE A 120 -1.44 -26.19 0.62
C ILE A 120 -2.02 -27.60 0.79
N GLN A 121 -1.37 -28.62 0.22
CA GLN A 121 -1.82 -30.00 0.33
C GLN A 121 -1.80 -30.49 1.79
N SER A 122 -0.83 -30.05 2.59
CA SER A 122 -0.74 -30.40 4.02
C SER A 122 -1.95 -29.88 4.81
N ILE A 123 -2.35 -28.60 4.57
CA ILE A 123 -3.54 -28.05 5.24
C ILE A 123 -4.81 -28.77 4.78
N ILE A 124 -4.97 -28.99 3.47
CA ILE A 124 -6.12 -29.71 2.94
C ILE A 124 -6.21 -31.12 3.53
N SER A 125 -5.08 -31.85 3.63
CA SER A 125 -5.04 -33.18 4.24
C SER A 125 -5.51 -33.16 5.69
N ALA A 126 -5.05 -32.18 6.50
CA ALA A 126 -5.49 -32.01 7.86
C ALA A 126 -7.01 -31.70 7.95
N LEU A 127 -7.55 -30.92 7.01
CA LEU A 127 -9.00 -30.64 6.95
C LEU A 127 -9.81 -31.90 6.57
N VAL A 128 -9.31 -32.73 5.65
CA VAL A 128 -9.94 -34.00 5.27
C VAL A 128 -9.92 -34.97 6.45
N GLU A 129 -8.78 -35.16 7.11
CA GLU A 129 -8.64 -36.03 8.29
C GLU A 129 -9.56 -35.62 9.43
N LYS A 130 -9.77 -34.34 9.67
CA LYS A 130 -10.68 -33.80 10.68
C LYS A 130 -12.14 -33.77 10.21
N GLY A 131 -12.40 -34.17 8.96
CA GLY A 131 -13.71 -34.23 8.35
C GLY A 131 -14.32 -32.87 7.96
N TYR A 132 -13.52 -31.79 7.96
CA TYR A 132 -13.97 -30.47 7.45
C TYR A 132 -13.93 -30.38 5.93
N ALA A 133 -13.28 -31.31 5.26
CA ALA A 133 -13.25 -31.37 3.80
C ALA A 133 -13.56 -32.77 3.27
N TYR A 134 -13.98 -32.86 2.00
CA TYR A 134 -14.33 -34.09 1.32
C TYR A 134 -13.97 -34.02 -0.16
N GLN A 135 -13.72 -35.17 -0.77
CA GLN A 135 -13.47 -35.30 -2.19
C GLN A 135 -14.76 -35.63 -2.93
N SER A 136 -15.07 -34.91 -4.02
CA SER A 136 -16.19 -35.18 -4.90
C SER A 136 -15.90 -34.71 -6.32
N GLY A 137 -16.24 -35.51 -7.32
CA GLY A 137 -16.12 -35.15 -8.74
C GLY A 137 -14.67 -34.85 -9.21
N GLY A 138 -13.65 -35.27 -8.46
CA GLY A 138 -12.24 -34.96 -8.74
C GLY A 138 -11.71 -33.72 -8.02
N ASP A 139 -12.59 -32.96 -7.37
CA ASP A 139 -12.27 -31.78 -6.56
C ASP A 139 -12.26 -32.11 -5.07
N VAL A 140 -11.70 -31.23 -4.24
CA VAL A 140 -11.82 -31.28 -2.77
C VAL A 140 -12.56 -30.04 -2.31
N TYR A 141 -13.62 -30.21 -1.55
CA TYR A 141 -14.47 -29.15 -1.03
C TYR A 141 -14.38 -29.03 0.48
N TYR A 142 -14.49 -27.81 0.99
CA TYR A 142 -14.62 -27.50 2.41
C TYR A 142 -16.11 -27.47 2.81
N ARG A 143 -16.46 -28.10 3.93
CA ARG A 143 -17.82 -28.08 4.51
C ARG A 143 -18.03 -26.80 5.32
N ALA A 144 -18.51 -25.74 4.70
CA ALA A 144 -18.66 -24.44 5.34
C ALA A 144 -19.51 -24.50 6.63
N LYS A 145 -20.64 -25.16 6.60
CA LYS A 145 -21.59 -25.29 7.73
C LYS A 145 -21.05 -26.13 8.90
N LYS A 146 -19.98 -26.90 8.70
CA LYS A 146 -19.35 -27.66 9.77
C LYS A 146 -18.51 -26.79 10.71
N PHE A 147 -18.02 -25.66 10.22
CA PHE A 147 -17.28 -24.70 11.04
C PHE A 147 -18.28 -23.78 11.77
N SER A 148 -18.43 -23.98 13.10
CA SER A 148 -19.42 -23.26 13.90
C SER A 148 -19.23 -21.75 13.95
N GLY A 149 -18.02 -21.26 13.62
CA GLY A 149 -17.68 -19.83 13.55
C GLY A 149 -17.81 -19.22 12.15
N TYR A 150 -18.37 -19.94 11.17
CA TYR A 150 -18.49 -19.41 9.82
C TYR A 150 -19.46 -18.21 9.77
N GLY A 151 -19.02 -17.12 9.18
CA GLY A 151 -19.75 -15.84 9.17
C GLY A 151 -19.33 -14.86 10.28
N LYS A 152 -18.38 -15.24 11.16
CA LYS A 152 -17.98 -14.38 12.30
C LYS A 152 -17.26 -13.11 11.86
N LEU A 153 -16.58 -13.08 10.71
CA LEU A 153 -15.91 -11.89 10.19
C LEU A 153 -16.86 -10.99 9.41
N SER A 154 -17.67 -11.58 8.54
CA SER A 154 -18.65 -10.85 7.71
C SER A 154 -19.84 -10.34 8.52
N HIS A 155 -20.12 -10.95 9.67
CA HIS A 155 -21.26 -10.68 10.53
C HIS A 155 -22.60 -10.80 9.81
N GLN A 156 -22.67 -11.63 8.79
CA GLN A 156 -23.88 -11.89 8.04
C GLN A 156 -24.48 -13.24 8.45
N PRO A 157 -25.80 -13.35 8.58
CA PRO A 157 -26.45 -14.64 8.75
C PRO A 157 -26.09 -15.60 7.62
N LEU A 158 -25.95 -16.89 7.92
CA LEU A 158 -25.63 -17.91 6.91
C LEU A 158 -26.61 -17.91 5.74
N GLU A 159 -27.90 -17.64 6.01
CA GLU A 159 -28.97 -17.56 5.01
C GLU A 159 -28.73 -16.42 3.99
N ASP A 160 -28.23 -15.26 4.45
CA ASP A 160 -27.89 -14.14 3.58
C ASP A 160 -26.60 -14.42 2.78
N LEU A 161 -25.65 -15.14 3.39
CA LEU A 161 -24.42 -15.58 2.72
C LEU A 161 -24.72 -16.60 1.62
N GLU A 162 -25.69 -17.49 1.83
CA GLU A 162 -26.18 -18.44 0.81
C GLU A 162 -26.75 -17.68 -0.41
N ALA A 163 -27.52 -16.61 -0.18
CA ALA A 163 -28.09 -15.80 -1.24
C ALA A 163 -27.04 -14.96 -2.01
N GLY A 164 -25.96 -14.56 -1.35
CA GLY A 164 -24.85 -13.76 -1.92
C GLY A 164 -23.71 -14.58 -2.51
N ALA A 165 -23.59 -15.85 -2.15
CA ALA A 165 -22.57 -16.72 -2.71
C ALA A 165 -22.84 -16.93 -4.21
N ARG A 166 -21.77 -16.89 -5.03
CA ARG A 166 -21.84 -17.38 -6.42
C ARG A 166 -22.03 -18.89 -6.37
N ILE A 167 -23.28 -19.32 -6.28
CA ILE A 167 -23.66 -20.71 -6.21
C ILE A 167 -23.57 -21.28 -7.63
N ASP A 168 -22.40 -21.80 -7.99
CA ASP A 168 -22.37 -22.85 -8.99
C ASP A 168 -22.97 -24.09 -8.34
N VAL A 169 -24.27 -24.25 -8.52
CA VAL A 169 -24.98 -25.46 -8.10
C VAL A 169 -24.51 -26.58 -9.01
N THR A 170 -23.42 -27.21 -8.62
CA THR A 170 -22.96 -28.44 -9.24
C THR A 170 -23.47 -29.60 -8.38
N GLU A 171 -24.02 -30.66 -9.02
CA GLU A 171 -24.49 -31.88 -8.35
C GLU A 171 -23.40 -32.59 -7.49
N VAL A 172 -22.15 -32.08 -7.53
CA VAL A 172 -20.99 -32.66 -6.84
C VAL A 172 -20.76 -32.11 -5.43
N LYS A 173 -21.40 -31.00 -5.05
CA LYS A 173 -21.28 -30.44 -3.70
C LYS A 173 -22.29 -31.03 -2.73
N GLU A 174 -21.88 -31.31 -1.48
CA GLU A 174 -22.80 -31.72 -0.42
C GLU A 174 -23.72 -30.55 0.00
N ASP A 175 -23.19 -29.33 0.01
CA ASP A 175 -23.94 -28.09 0.32
C ASP A 175 -23.53 -26.97 -0.63
N PRO A 176 -24.45 -26.11 -1.08
CA PRO A 176 -24.13 -24.97 -1.95
C PRO A 176 -23.10 -24.01 -1.38
N MET A 177 -23.00 -23.88 -0.06
CA MET A 177 -22.03 -23.02 0.64
C MET A 177 -20.60 -23.60 0.63
N ASP A 178 -20.44 -24.89 0.32
CA ASP A 178 -19.14 -25.53 0.28
C ASP A 178 -18.28 -24.90 -0.82
N PHE A 179 -17.01 -24.69 -0.52
CA PHE A 179 -16.09 -24.05 -1.44
C PHE A 179 -14.88 -24.95 -1.75
N CYS A 180 -14.33 -24.75 -2.94
CA CYS A 180 -13.28 -25.61 -3.45
C CYS A 180 -11.92 -25.30 -2.82
N LEU A 181 -11.24 -26.32 -2.29
CA LEU A 181 -9.87 -26.29 -1.75
C LEU A 181 -8.84 -26.76 -2.78
N TRP A 182 -9.20 -27.77 -3.58
CA TRP A 182 -8.39 -28.36 -4.65
C TRP A 182 -9.25 -28.62 -5.84
N LYS A 183 -8.88 -28.10 -7.01
CA LYS A 183 -9.58 -28.28 -8.26
C LYS A 183 -8.93 -29.36 -9.10
N GLY A 184 -9.66 -30.38 -9.49
CA GLY A 184 -9.21 -31.40 -10.41
C GLY A 184 -8.75 -30.82 -11.76
N ALA A 185 -7.66 -31.33 -12.29
CA ALA A 185 -7.08 -30.84 -13.54
C ALA A 185 -8.01 -31.08 -14.74
N LYS A 186 -8.21 -30.04 -15.55
CA LYS A 186 -8.82 -30.13 -16.87
C LYS A 186 -7.76 -30.28 -17.94
N PRO A 187 -8.10 -30.86 -19.11
CA PRO A 187 -7.15 -30.98 -20.20
C PRO A 187 -6.55 -29.63 -20.60
N GLY A 188 -5.20 -29.55 -20.64
CA GLY A 188 -4.46 -28.34 -21.00
C GLY A 188 -4.23 -27.33 -19.88
N GLU A 189 -4.75 -27.56 -18.66
CA GLU A 189 -4.47 -26.72 -17.49
C GLU A 189 -3.20 -27.17 -16.76
N PRO A 190 -2.47 -26.25 -16.13
CA PRO A 190 -1.40 -26.61 -15.19
C PRO A 190 -1.94 -27.44 -14.02
N TYR A 191 -1.17 -28.42 -13.56
CA TYR A 191 -1.55 -29.27 -12.45
C TYR A 191 -0.32 -29.75 -11.65
N TRP A 192 -0.62 -30.18 -10.42
CA TRP A 192 0.30 -30.88 -9.52
C TRP A 192 -0.31 -32.21 -9.09
N ASP A 193 0.53 -33.19 -8.83
CA ASP A 193 0.10 -34.45 -8.23
C ASP A 193 -0.32 -34.21 -6.79
N SER A 194 -1.39 -34.87 -6.33
CA SER A 194 -1.88 -34.78 -4.97
C SER A 194 -2.52 -36.10 -4.51
N PRO A 195 -2.79 -36.28 -3.21
CA PRO A 195 -3.52 -37.45 -2.70
C PRO A 195 -4.92 -37.62 -3.34
N TRP A 196 -5.47 -36.58 -3.88
CA TRP A 196 -6.82 -36.53 -4.47
C TRP A 196 -6.82 -36.62 -6.00
N GLY A 197 -5.63 -36.76 -6.58
CA GLY A 197 -5.42 -36.77 -8.04
C GLY A 197 -4.74 -35.50 -8.53
N LYS A 198 -4.55 -35.42 -9.85
CA LYS A 198 -3.97 -34.24 -10.51
C LYS A 198 -4.89 -33.05 -10.42
N GLY A 199 -4.38 -31.89 -10.00
CA GLY A 199 -5.17 -30.68 -9.82
C GLY A 199 -4.35 -29.47 -9.44
N ARG A 200 -5.03 -28.44 -8.99
CA ARG A 200 -4.45 -27.16 -8.55
C ARG A 200 -5.19 -26.58 -7.34
N PRO A 201 -4.58 -25.64 -6.60
CA PRO A 201 -5.23 -25.00 -5.45
C PRO A 201 -6.53 -24.28 -5.81
N GLY A 202 -7.48 -24.29 -4.87
CA GLY A 202 -8.55 -23.30 -4.80
C GLY A 202 -7.98 -21.97 -4.33
N TRP A 203 -8.64 -20.87 -4.66
CA TRP A 203 -8.13 -19.53 -4.37
C TRP A 203 -7.94 -19.23 -2.87
N HIS A 204 -8.83 -19.72 -2.01
CA HIS A 204 -8.85 -19.35 -0.58
C HIS A 204 -7.77 -20.08 0.24
N ILE A 205 -7.37 -21.29 -0.15
CA ILE A 205 -6.43 -22.11 0.61
C ILE A 205 -4.98 -21.59 0.51
N GLU A 206 -4.68 -20.86 -0.56
CA GLU A 206 -3.34 -20.34 -0.82
C GLU A 206 -2.85 -19.44 0.31
N CYS A 207 -3.65 -18.44 0.69
CA CYS A 207 -3.31 -17.47 1.73
C CYS A 207 -3.22 -18.12 3.10
N SER A 208 -4.14 -19.04 3.44
CA SER A 208 -4.06 -19.83 4.68
C SER A 208 -2.74 -20.61 4.80
N ALA A 209 -2.31 -21.25 3.71
CA ALA A 209 -1.08 -22.03 3.69
C ALA A 209 0.17 -21.15 3.78
N MET A 210 0.20 -20.06 3.02
CA MET A 210 1.35 -19.16 3.01
C MET A 210 1.47 -18.37 4.32
N ALA A 211 0.36 -17.88 4.88
CA ALA A 211 0.38 -17.23 6.19
C ALA A 211 0.91 -18.17 7.28
N CYS A 212 0.42 -19.41 7.34
CA CYS A 212 0.88 -20.41 8.29
C CYS A 212 2.37 -20.74 8.13
N ARG A 213 2.86 -20.88 6.89
CA ARG A 213 4.26 -21.20 6.59
C ARG A 213 5.22 -20.10 7.02
N TYR A 214 4.92 -18.85 6.70
CA TYR A 214 5.87 -17.74 6.84
C TYR A 214 5.72 -16.95 8.14
N LEU A 215 4.53 -16.96 8.75
CA LEU A 215 4.23 -16.17 9.95
C LEU A 215 3.81 -17.03 11.16
N GLY A 216 3.40 -18.28 10.91
CA GLY A 216 2.93 -19.21 11.93
C GLY A 216 1.40 -19.36 11.94
N LYS A 217 0.91 -20.19 12.89
CA LYS A 217 -0.51 -20.57 12.95
C LYS A 217 -1.43 -19.43 13.35
N THR A 218 -0.92 -18.50 14.14
CA THR A 218 -1.60 -17.27 14.57
C THR A 218 -0.73 -16.08 14.24
N ILE A 219 -1.34 -15.05 13.65
CA ILE A 219 -0.67 -13.82 13.24
C ILE A 219 -1.29 -12.60 13.94
N ASP A 220 -0.57 -11.48 14.01
CA ASP A 220 -1.12 -10.28 14.63
C ASP A 220 -2.21 -9.66 13.75
N ILE A 221 -1.89 -9.33 12.50
CA ILE A 221 -2.79 -8.59 11.62
C ILE A 221 -2.94 -9.31 10.28
N HIS A 222 -4.19 -9.53 9.86
CA HIS A 222 -4.54 -9.90 8.49
C HIS A 222 -5.26 -8.74 7.82
N CYS A 223 -4.88 -8.40 6.60
CA CYS A 223 -5.40 -7.20 5.93
C CYS A 223 -5.67 -7.38 4.44
N GLY A 224 -6.61 -6.57 3.92
CA GLY A 224 -7.00 -6.56 2.51
C GLY A 224 -8.09 -5.54 2.19
N GLY A 225 -8.69 -5.62 1.03
CA GLY A 225 -9.84 -4.81 0.65
C GLY A 225 -11.15 -5.28 1.31
N LEU A 226 -12.14 -4.39 1.44
CA LEU A 226 -13.48 -4.74 1.96
C LEU A 226 -14.16 -5.87 1.18
N ASP A 227 -13.86 -6.02 -0.10
CA ASP A 227 -14.37 -7.09 -0.97
C ASP A 227 -13.83 -8.47 -0.62
N LEU A 228 -12.73 -8.54 0.14
CA LEU A 228 -12.15 -9.79 0.59
C LEU A 228 -12.77 -10.31 1.90
N ILE A 229 -13.52 -9.48 2.65
CA ILE A 229 -14.16 -9.93 3.89
C ILE A 229 -14.95 -11.22 3.64
N PHE A 230 -15.79 -11.20 2.60
CA PHE A 230 -16.54 -12.36 2.17
C PHE A 230 -16.49 -12.50 0.63
N PRO A 231 -16.22 -13.71 0.12
CA PRO A 231 -16.01 -14.95 0.89
C PRO A 231 -14.55 -15.23 1.30
N HIS A 232 -13.56 -14.46 0.82
CA HIS A 232 -12.15 -14.86 0.86
C HIS A 232 -11.60 -15.01 2.30
N HIS A 233 -11.63 -13.95 3.09
CA HIS A 233 -11.09 -13.95 4.47
C HIS A 233 -11.94 -14.81 5.43
N GLU A 234 -13.25 -14.85 5.24
CA GLU A 234 -14.11 -15.76 5.99
C GLU A 234 -13.71 -17.23 5.75
N ASN A 235 -13.43 -17.59 4.49
CA ASN A 235 -12.98 -18.93 4.13
C ASN A 235 -11.57 -19.22 4.68
N GLU A 236 -10.67 -18.22 4.69
CA GLU A 236 -9.35 -18.38 5.27
C GLU A 236 -9.41 -18.66 6.78
N ILE A 237 -10.29 -17.96 7.51
CA ILE A 237 -10.56 -18.23 8.94
C ILE A 237 -11.00 -19.68 9.13
N ALA A 238 -12.03 -20.09 8.38
CA ALA A 238 -12.58 -21.44 8.50
C ALA A 238 -11.50 -22.51 8.22
N GLN A 239 -10.71 -22.34 7.18
CA GLN A 239 -9.62 -23.25 6.82
C GLN A 239 -8.54 -23.29 7.89
N SER A 240 -8.03 -22.12 8.29
CA SER A 240 -6.86 -22.03 9.18
C SER A 240 -7.21 -22.48 10.59
N GLU A 241 -8.36 -22.06 11.14
CA GLU A 241 -8.76 -22.40 12.50
C GLU A 241 -9.17 -23.88 12.62
N ALA A 242 -9.89 -24.43 11.63
CA ALA A 242 -10.22 -25.84 11.62
C ALA A 242 -8.96 -26.73 11.48
N ALA A 243 -8.03 -26.35 10.62
CA ALA A 243 -6.79 -27.10 10.44
C ALA A 243 -5.88 -27.04 11.66
N ASN A 244 -5.70 -25.85 12.26
CA ASN A 244 -4.71 -25.61 13.31
C ASN A 244 -5.26 -25.73 14.74
N GLY A 245 -6.58 -25.56 14.96
CA GLY A 245 -7.22 -25.59 16.26
C GLY A 245 -6.93 -24.36 17.14
N CYS A 246 -6.55 -23.24 16.55
CA CYS A 246 -6.30 -21.96 17.21
C CYS A 246 -6.78 -20.82 16.33
N GLU A 247 -6.92 -19.63 16.92
CA GLU A 247 -7.27 -18.41 16.21
C GLU A 247 -6.25 -18.07 15.10
N PHE A 248 -6.74 -17.63 13.93
CA PHE A 248 -5.89 -17.36 12.79
C PHE A 248 -5.22 -15.99 12.86
N ALA A 249 -5.97 -14.93 13.11
CA ALA A 249 -5.46 -13.58 13.25
C ALA A 249 -6.19 -12.80 14.34
N HIS A 250 -5.44 -12.02 15.14
CA HIS A 250 -6.02 -11.23 16.22
C HIS A 250 -6.74 -9.98 15.68
N TYR A 251 -6.19 -9.35 14.63
CA TYR A 251 -6.76 -8.12 14.05
C TYR A 251 -7.00 -8.30 12.56
N TRP A 252 -8.17 -7.86 12.11
CA TRP A 252 -8.60 -7.87 10.73
C TRP A 252 -8.81 -6.44 10.22
N MET A 253 -7.94 -5.98 9.32
CA MET A 253 -8.00 -4.62 8.78
C MET A 253 -8.43 -4.63 7.32
N HIS A 254 -9.45 -3.82 7.00
CA HIS A 254 -9.96 -3.74 5.63
C HIS A 254 -10.04 -2.29 5.16
N ASN A 255 -9.42 -2.01 4.00
CA ASN A 255 -9.52 -0.69 3.37
C ASN A 255 -10.77 -0.57 2.50
N GLY A 256 -11.32 0.65 2.44
CA GLY A 256 -12.48 0.98 1.63
C GLY A 256 -12.20 0.93 0.13
N PHE A 257 -13.26 0.98 -0.68
CA PHE A 257 -13.19 0.96 -2.14
C PHE A 257 -12.69 2.27 -2.76
N ILE A 258 -12.26 2.18 -4.02
CA ILE A 258 -12.11 3.34 -4.89
C ILE A 258 -13.31 3.37 -5.84
N ASN A 259 -14.06 4.47 -5.79
CA ASN A 259 -15.07 4.81 -6.78
C ASN A 259 -14.45 5.72 -7.85
N VAL A 260 -15.01 5.74 -9.03
CA VAL A 260 -14.65 6.68 -10.10
C VAL A 260 -15.88 7.49 -10.44
N ASP A 261 -15.82 8.80 -10.31
CA ASP A 261 -16.95 9.72 -10.53
C ASP A 261 -18.24 9.26 -9.81
N ASN A 262 -18.09 8.87 -8.53
CA ASN A 262 -19.15 8.33 -7.65
C ASN A 262 -19.76 6.98 -8.09
N HIS A 263 -19.15 6.28 -9.05
CA HIS A 263 -19.57 4.99 -9.49
C HIS A 263 -18.52 3.92 -9.16
N LYS A 264 -18.97 2.69 -8.90
CA LYS A 264 -18.06 1.56 -8.74
C LYS A 264 -17.24 1.38 -10.03
N MET A 265 -15.94 1.26 -9.89
CA MET A 265 -15.04 1.02 -11.02
C MET A 265 -15.32 -0.33 -11.67
N SER A 266 -15.55 -0.34 -12.98
CA SER A 266 -15.72 -1.58 -13.78
C SER A 266 -15.28 -1.38 -15.22
N LYS A 267 -14.80 -2.47 -15.85
CA LYS A 267 -14.41 -2.45 -17.27
C LYS A 267 -15.60 -2.20 -18.18
N SER A 268 -16.80 -2.68 -17.81
CA SER A 268 -18.02 -2.51 -18.60
C SER A 268 -18.54 -1.07 -18.63
N LEU A 269 -18.21 -0.25 -17.62
CA LEU A 269 -18.57 1.16 -17.54
C LEU A 269 -17.54 2.09 -18.21
N GLY A 270 -16.41 1.54 -18.68
CA GLY A 270 -15.33 2.34 -19.27
C GLY A 270 -14.61 3.28 -18.28
N ASN A 271 -14.86 3.10 -16.97
CA ASN A 271 -14.27 3.88 -15.89
C ASN A 271 -13.15 3.11 -15.14
N PHE A 272 -12.49 2.20 -15.85
CA PHE A 272 -11.40 1.38 -15.32
C PHE A 272 -10.05 2.02 -15.67
N PHE A 273 -9.28 2.39 -14.64
CA PHE A 273 -7.96 2.97 -14.79
C PHE A 273 -6.91 2.08 -14.13
N THR A 274 -5.84 1.79 -14.88
CA THR A 274 -4.65 1.17 -14.28
C THR A 274 -3.86 2.24 -13.49
N VAL A 275 -3.04 1.79 -12.55
CA VAL A 275 -2.09 2.70 -11.87
C VAL A 275 -1.18 3.37 -12.89
N ARG A 276 -0.75 2.61 -13.92
CA ARG A 276 0.12 3.09 -15.00
C ARG A 276 -0.51 4.23 -15.79
N ASP A 277 -1.77 4.11 -16.21
CA ASP A 277 -2.50 5.14 -16.96
C ASP A 277 -2.56 6.47 -16.19
N VAL A 278 -2.79 6.42 -14.88
CA VAL A 278 -2.83 7.60 -14.04
C VAL A 278 -1.43 8.16 -13.80
N ALA A 279 -0.43 7.28 -13.59
CA ALA A 279 0.94 7.68 -13.33
C ALA A 279 1.63 8.34 -14.54
N GLU A 280 1.31 7.91 -15.76
CA GLU A 280 1.81 8.56 -16.99
C GLU A 280 1.42 10.02 -17.07
N LYS A 281 0.26 10.39 -16.55
CA LYS A 281 -0.24 11.77 -16.60
C LYS A 281 0.16 12.61 -15.38
N TYR A 282 0.16 12.01 -14.18
CA TYR A 282 0.29 12.73 -12.91
C TYR A 282 1.52 12.35 -12.10
N GLY A 283 2.22 11.27 -12.46
CA GLY A 283 3.25 10.63 -11.63
C GLY A 283 2.64 9.69 -10.58
N TYR A 284 3.47 8.86 -9.99
CA TYR A 284 3.05 7.87 -8.98
C TYR A 284 2.76 8.50 -7.62
N GLU A 285 3.53 9.49 -7.21
CA GLU A 285 3.45 10.03 -5.85
C GLU A 285 2.13 10.76 -5.55
N PRO A 286 1.52 11.54 -6.47
CA PRO A 286 0.17 12.06 -6.30
C PRO A 286 -0.88 10.95 -6.08
N ILE A 287 -0.72 9.79 -6.73
CA ILE A 287 -1.58 8.63 -6.48
C ILE A 287 -1.40 8.16 -5.03
N ARG A 288 -0.17 7.96 -4.56
CA ARG A 288 0.10 7.59 -3.17
C ARG A 288 -0.48 8.62 -2.20
N TYR A 289 -0.24 9.92 -2.43
CA TYR A 289 -0.79 10.98 -1.60
C TYR A 289 -2.32 10.87 -1.49
N MET A 290 -3.03 10.70 -2.61
CA MET A 290 -4.47 10.50 -2.65
C MET A 290 -4.89 9.29 -1.80
N MET A 291 -4.16 8.15 -1.86
CA MET A 291 -4.50 6.95 -1.10
C MET A 291 -4.40 7.16 0.42
N VAL A 292 -3.48 8.01 0.88
CA VAL A 292 -3.24 8.27 2.30
C VAL A 292 -3.89 9.56 2.80
N SER A 293 -4.58 10.32 1.94
CA SER A 293 -5.20 11.60 2.30
C SER A 293 -6.55 11.48 3.03
N CYS A 294 -7.08 10.28 3.18
CA CYS A 294 -8.32 10.04 3.92
C CYS A 294 -8.20 8.79 4.80
N GLN A 295 -9.14 8.64 5.74
CA GLN A 295 -9.21 7.44 6.58
C GLN A 295 -9.32 6.19 5.71
N TYR A 296 -8.46 5.19 5.97
CA TYR A 296 -8.31 4.02 5.08
C TYR A 296 -9.59 3.20 4.89
N ARG A 297 -10.50 3.18 5.88
CA ARG A 297 -11.78 2.47 5.79
C ARG A 297 -12.84 3.18 4.95
N SER A 298 -12.72 4.51 4.78
CA SER A 298 -13.68 5.30 4.00
C SER A 298 -13.44 5.10 2.50
N PRO A 299 -14.45 5.09 1.64
CA PRO A 299 -14.24 5.04 0.20
C PRO A 299 -13.55 6.32 -0.29
N ILE A 300 -12.72 6.19 -1.32
CA ILE A 300 -12.16 7.33 -2.07
C ILE A 300 -12.94 7.45 -3.37
N ASN A 301 -13.34 8.67 -3.72
CA ASN A 301 -13.86 8.95 -5.05
C ASN A 301 -12.74 9.55 -5.91
N TYR A 302 -12.22 8.76 -6.84
CA TYR A 302 -11.24 9.23 -7.81
C TYR A 302 -11.90 10.11 -8.85
N SER A 303 -11.35 11.30 -9.06
CA SER A 303 -11.62 12.17 -10.21
C SER A 303 -10.35 12.95 -10.58
N TYR A 304 -10.35 13.60 -11.72
CA TYR A 304 -9.22 14.43 -12.15
C TYR A 304 -8.96 15.59 -11.18
N GLU A 305 -9.99 16.15 -10.58
CA GLU A 305 -9.88 17.23 -9.60
C GLU A 305 -9.21 16.74 -8.32
N VAL A 306 -9.54 15.52 -7.86
CA VAL A 306 -8.98 14.94 -6.63
C VAL A 306 -7.50 14.64 -6.79
N ILE A 307 -7.07 14.10 -7.93
CA ILE A 307 -5.64 13.82 -8.16
C ILE A 307 -4.82 15.11 -8.34
N GLU A 308 -5.40 16.16 -8.97
CA GLU A 308 -4.76 17.47 -9.06
C GLU A 308 -4.62 18.14 -7.69
N GLN A 309 -5.62 18.04 -6.81
CA GLN A 309 -5.52 18.50 -5.42
C GLN A 309 -4.44 17.76 -4.66
N ALA A 310 -4.32 16.45 -4.86
CA ALA A 310 -3.26 15.64 -4.26
C ALA A 310 -1.88 16.12 -4.72
N LYS A 311 -1.70 16.37 -6.02
CA LYS A 311 -0.47 16.92 -6.61
C LYS A 311 -0.11 18.28 -6.00
N ASN A 312 -1.06 19.22 -5.96
CA ASN A 312 -0.83 20.56 -5.41
C ASN A 312 -0.46 20.51 -3.91
N SER A 313 -1.07 19.60 -3.15
CA SER A 313 -0.76 19.41 -1.73
C SER A 313 0.65 18.85 -1.55
N LEU A 314 1.04 17.88 -2.38
CA LEU A 314 2.37 17.30 -2.41
C LEU A 314 3.44 18.36 -2.77
N GLU A 315 3.20 19.22 -3.75
CA GLU A 315 4.10 20.32 -4.14
C GLU A 315 4.39 21.25 -2.97
N ARG A 316 3.42 21.50 -2.09
CA ARG A 316 3.63 22.29 -0.85
C ARG A 316 4.60 21.62 0.12
N LEU A 317 4.57 20.29 0.21
CA LEU A 317 5.53 19.53 1.04
C LEU A 317 6.94 19.65 0.45
N TYR A 318 7.10 19.49 -0.86
CA TYR A 318 8.38 19.67 -1.53
C TYR A 318 8.92 21.08 -1.35
N THR A 319 8.07 22.10 -1.56
CA THR A 319 8.45 23.52 -1.38
C THR A 319 8.96 23.78 0.03
N CYS A 320 8.31 23.22 1.06
CA CYS A 320 8.78 23.36 2.44
C CYS A 320 10.18 22.75 2.63
N ARG A 321 10.40 21.55 2.11
CA ARG A 321 11.67 20.85 2.25
C ARG A 321 12.81 21.59 1.52
N ASP A 322 12.53 22.11 0.32
CA ASP A 322 13.46 22.93 -0.45
C ASP A 322 13.77 24.25 0.26
N ASN A 323 12.79 24.86 0.94
CA ASN A 323 13.02 26.05 1.75
C ASN A 323 13.95 25.79 2.92
N ILE A 324 13.82 24.63 3.59
CA ILE A 324 14.73 24.23 4.65
C ILE A 324 16.15 24.07 4.09
N ASP A 325 16.33 23.36 2.98
CA ASP A 325 17.64 23.14 2.36
C ASP A 325 18.30 24.46 1.93
N PHE A 326 17.51 25.38 1.37
CA PHE A 326 17.99 26.69 1.02
C PHE A 326 18.41 27.52 2.24
N ALA A 327 17.60 27.51 3.29
CA ALA A 327 17.92 28.23 4.53
C ALA A 327 19.18 27.68 5.21
N LEU A 328 19.38 26.36 5.19
CA LEU A 328 20.56 25.69 5.75
C LEU A 328 21.88 26.13 5.10
N LYS A 329 21.87 26.45 3.78
CA LYS A 329 23.09 26.90 3.07
C LYS A 329 23.69 28.18 3.67
N ASN A 330 22.88 29.05 4.28
CA ASN A 330 23.27 30.34 4.78
C ASN A 330 23.06 30.51 6.29
N ALA A 331 22.65 29.45 7.00
CA ALA A 331 22.36 29.51 8.42
C ALA A 331 23.62 29.66 9.26
N GLN A 332 23.55 30.47 10.31
CA GLN A 332 24.61 30.56 11.33
C GLN A 332 24.59 29.30 12.20
N ASP A 333 25.76 28.88 12.68
CA ASP A 333 25.94 27.70 13.52
C ASP A 333 25.48 27.98 14.97
N VAL A 334 24.22 28.35 15.13
CA VAL A 334 23.51 28.66 16.36
C VAL A 334 22.10 28.09 16.32
N GLY A 335 21.42 28.14 17.46
CA GLY A 335 20.00 27.78 17.55
C GLY A 335 19.76 26.60 18.49
N GLU A 336 18.52 26.48 18.91
CA GLU A 336 18.01 25.40 19.76
C GLU A 336 16.91 24.65 19.01
N VAL A 337 16.63 23.40 19.42
CA VAL A 337 15.53 22.62 18.86
C VAL A 337 14.19 23.30 19.21
N PRO A 338 13.39 23.69 18.20
CA PRO A 338 12.14 24.39 18.47
C PRO A 338 11.13 23.50 19.20
N GLU A 339 10.42 24.05 20.21
CA GLU A 339 9.44 23.30 21.01
C GLU A 339 8.28 22.73 20.17
N PHE A 340 7.92 23.39 19.08
CA PHE A 340 6.82 22.91 18.23
C PHE A 340 7.13 21.57 17.58
N ILE A 341 8.40 21.17 17.41
CA ILE A 341 8.77 19.89 16.79
C ILE A 341 8.17 18.71 17.57
N GLU A 342 8.41 18.69 18.90
CA GLU A 342 7.85 17.61 19.72
C GLU A 342 6.32 17.67 19.76
N LYS A 343 5.73 18.87 19.82
CA LYS A 343 4.27 19.03 19.75
C LYS A 343 3.69 18.42 18.46
N ARG A 344 4.28 18.71 17.28
CA ARG A 344 3.78 18.19 15.99
C ARG A 344 4.01 16.69 15.87
N LYS A 345 5.12 16.19 16.40
CA LYS A 345 5.36 14.74 16.50
C LYS A 345 4.28 14.04 17.33
N GLN A 346 3.90 14.58 18.48
CA GLN A 346 2.86 14.00 19.33
C GLN A 346 1.49 14.06 18.68
N GLU A 347 1.15 15.15 17.97
CA GLU A 347 -0.09 15.25 17.18
C GLU A 347 -0.14 14.19 16.07
N PHE A 348 0.98 13.97 15.38
CA PHE A 348 1.10 12.91 14.36
C PHE A 348 0.92 11.51 14.97
N ILE A 349 1.59 11.22 16.10
CA ILE A 349 1.47 9.94 16.80
C ILE A 349 0.02 9.72 17.25
N ALA A 350 -0.62 10.73 17.85
CA ALA A 350 -2.00 10.64 18.30
C ALA A 350 -2.97 10.31 17.17
N ALA A 351 -2.76 10.90 15.98
CA ALA A 351 -3.54 10.60 14.79
C ALA A 351 -3.30 9.15 14.29
N MET A 352 -2.04 8.75 14.16
CA MET A 352 -1.69 7.40 13.69
C MET A 352 -2.13 6.32 14.69
N ASP A 353 -2.07 6.60 15.99
CA ASP A 353 -2.52 5.70 17.05
C ASP A 353 -4.05 5.55 17.12
N ASP A 354 -4.81 6.45 16.50
CA ASP A 354 -6.26 6.34 16.39
C ASP A 354 -6.68 5.72 15.05
N ASP A 355 -6.41 4.45 14.89
CA ASP A 355 -6.84 3.64 13.75
C ASP A 355 -6.21 4.09 12.42
N LEU A 356 -4.90 4.31 12.44
CA LEU A 356 -4.12 4.72 11.28
C LEU A 356 -4.76 5.93 10.55
N ASN A 357 -5.13 6.97 11.31
CA ASN A 357 -5.77 8.17 10.76
C ASN A 357 -4.75 9.06 10.02
N THR A 358 -4.41 8.65 8.82
CA THR A 358 -3.44 9.34 7.96
C THR A 358 -3.90 10.74 7.53
N ALA A 359 -5.20 11.01 7.54
CA ALA A 359 -5.73 12.35 7.23
C ALA A 359 -5.34 13.37 8.31
N ASP A 360 -5.54 13.04 9.58
CA ASP A 360 -5.13 13.91 10.69
C ASP A 360 -3.61 13.93 10.86
N ALA A 361 -2.91 12.82 10.54
CA ALA A 361 -1.46 12.79 10.48
C ALA A 361 -0.90 13.76 9.42
N LEU A 362 -1.52 13.83 8.23
CA LEU A 362 -1.20 14.84 7.21
C LEU A 362 -1.48 16.26 7.71
N ALA A 363 -2.57 16.47 8.45
CA ALA A 363 -2.86 17.78 9.04
C ALA A 363 -1.75 18.19 10.03
N ALA A 364 -1.25 17.29 10.86
CA ALA A 364 -0.10 17.54 11.74
C ALA A 364 1.18 17.91 10.96
N ILE A 365 1.44 17.22 9.84
CA ILE A 365 2.56 17.55 8.94
C ILE A 365 2.37 18.94 8.34
N PHE A 366 1.18 19.34 7.87
CA PHE A 366 0.95 20.68 7.33
C PHE A 366 1.05 21.78 8.39
N MET A 367 0.72 21.48 9.65
CA MET A 367 0.99 22.40 10.77
C MET A 367 2.51 22.52 11.01
N LEU A 368 3.27 21.42 10.93
CA LEU A 368 4.74 21.46 10.98
C LEU A 368 5.30 22.32 9.83
N VAL A 369 4.80 22.15 8.60
CA VAL A 369 5.19 22.98 7.44
C VAL A 369 4.97 24.47 7.71
N ARG A 370 3.83 24.83 8.29
CA ARG A 370 3.53 26.21 8.65
C ARG A 370 4.53 26.77 9.67
N ASP A 371 4.79 26.02 10.75
CA ASP A 371 5.69 26.44 11.81
C ASP A 371 7.13 26.57 11.27
N ILE A 372 7.57 25.64 10.43
CA ILE A 372 8.90 25.70 9.76
C ILE A 372 9.01 26.95 8.89
N ASN A 373 8.03 27.22 8.05
CA ASN A 373 8.07 28.41 7.17
C ASN A 373 8.11 29.72 7.98
N THR A 374 7.42 29.79 9.11
CA THR A 374 7.48 30.92 10.03
C THR A 374 8.90 31.06 10.62
N LEU A 375 9.47 29.97 11.10
CA LEU A 375 10.81 29.93 11.68
C LEU A 375 11.88 30.34 10.65
N ILE A 376 11.78 29.91 9.40
CA ILE A 376 12.68 30.33 8.31
C ILE A 376 12.57 31.83 8.06
N ALA A 377 11.36 32.37 8.05
CA ALA A 377 11.13 33.81 7.82
C ALA A 377 11.72 34.67 8.96
N GLU A 378 11.79 34.16 10.18
CA GLU A 378 12.39 34.82 11.34
C GLU A 378 13.92 34.71 11.39
N GLY A 379 14.53 33.92 10.50
CA GLY A 379 15.99 33.77 10.39
C GLY A 379 16.59 32.74 11.35
N ALA A 380 16.09 31.51 11.27
CA ALA A 380 16.51 30.40 12.13
C ALA A 380 17.99 30.01 11.98
N GLY A 381 18.59 29.59 13.09
CA GLY A 381 19.91 29.02 13.09
C GLY A 381 19.97 27.57 12.61
N LYS A 382 21.16 27.09 12.30
CA LYS A 382 21.40 25.78 11.68
C LYS A 382 20.84 24.62 12.49
N ALA A 383 21.05 24.58 13.79
CA ALA A 383 20.55 23.49 14.64
C ALA A 383 19.03 23.37 14.63
N SER A 384 18.31 24.51 14.60
CA SER A 384 16.86 24.55 14.51
C SER A 384 16.37 24.01 13.16
N LEU A 385 17.05 24.39 12.06
CA LEU A 385 16.69 23.94 10.70
C LEU A 385 16.99 22.45 10.47
N GLU A 386 18.10 21.94 11.00
CA GLU A 386 18.43 20.51 10.96
C GLU A 386 17.39 19.68 11.70
N ALA A 387 16.97 20.12 12.89
CA ALA A 387 15.91 19.46 13.63
C ALA A 387 14.56 19.49 12.89
N CYS A 388 14.23 20.59 12.21
CA CYS A 388 13.05 20.70 11.35
C CYS A 388 13.12 19.73 10.16
N ALA A 389 14.27 19.67 9.49
CA ALA A 389 14.50 18.77 8.37
C ALA A 389 14.33 17.30 8.78
N ASP A 390 14.96 16.90 9.88
CA ASP A 390 14.90 15.54 10.40
C ASP A 390 13.46 15.13 10.74
N MET A 391 12.72 15.98 11.49
CA MET A 391 11.33 15.68 11.83
C MET A 391 10.43 15.64 10.59
N PHE A 392 10.58 16.58 9.67
CA PHE A 392 9.81 16.59 8.41
C PHE A 392 10.05 15.31 7.61
N ASP A 393 11.32 14.90 7.43
CA ASP A 393 11.70 13.71 6.68
C ASP A 393 11.21 12.42 7.37
N GLN A 394 11.23 12.38 8.71
CA GLN A 394 10.67 11.25 9.48
C GLN A 394 9.16 11.11 9.26
N LEU A 395 8.37 12.17 9.48
CA LEU A 395 6.91 12.08 9.43
C LEU A 395 6.40 11.84 8.00
N THR A 396 6.99 12.52 7.00
CA THR A 396 6.66 12.26 5.59
C THR A 396 7.10 10.87 5.16
N GLY A 397 8.24 10.38 5.66
CA GLY A 397 8.76 9.04 5.41
C GLY A 397 7.87 7.92 5.93
N VAL A 398 7.20 8.10 7.09
CA VAL A 398 6.18 7.16 7.59
C VAL A 398 5.02 7.04 6.62
N LEU A 399 4.56 8.13 6.02
CA LEU A 399 3.52 8.11 4.98
C LEU A 399 4.07 7.70 3.60
N GLY A 400 5.41 7.59 3.47
CA GLY A 400 6.10 7.26 2.22
C GLY A 400 6.00 8.35 1.17
N LEU A 401 5.91 9.61 1.61
CA LEU A 401 5.83 10.80 0.76
C LEU A 401 7.18 11.52 0.69
N VAL A 402 7.31 12.45 -0.25
CA VAL A 402 8.50 13.29 -0.50
C VAL A 402 9.75 12.44 -0.85
N TYR A 403 9.55 11.33 -1.56
CA TYR A 403 10.62 10.40 -1.93
C TYR A 403 11.27 10.70 -3.29
N ASN A 404 10.65 11.52 -4.14
CA ASN A 404 11.18 11.93 -5.44
C ASN A 404 12.00 13.23 -5.34
N ARG A 405 12.66 13.45 -4.19
CA ARG A 405 13.56 14.61 -4.07
C ARG A 405 14.65 14.49 -5.12
N LYS A 406 14.64 15.43 -6.06
CA LYS A 406 15.80 15.63 -6.91
C LYS A 406 16.91 16.14 -5.97
N THR A 407 17.82 15.25 -5.55
CA THR A 407 19.13 15.74 -5.11
C THR A 407 19.70 16.42 -6.33
N GLU A 408 19.57 17.73 -6.37
CA GLU A 408 20.30 18.50 -7.37
C GLU A 408 21.77 18.17 -7.13
N ALA A 409 22.31 17.27 -7.96
CA ALA A 409 23.72 17.33 -8.26
C ALA A 409 23.89 18.79 -8.69
N LEU A 410 24.58 19.55 -7.84
CA LEU A 410 24.89 20.94 -8.05
C LEU A 410 25.21 21.10 -9.53
N ASP A 411 24.26 21.71 -10.27
CA ASP A 411 24.54 22.10 -11.64
C ASP A 411 25.47 23.29 -11.47
N SER A 412 26.75 22.99 -11.34
CA SER A 412 27.83 23.98 -11.07
C SER A 412 27.73 25.13 -12.04
N ASP A 413 27.19 24.86 -13.23
CA ASP A 413 26.96 25.87 -14.29
C ASP A 413 25.79 26.79 -13.96
N ILE A 414 24.72 26.28 -13.32
CA ILE A 414 23.59 27.12 -12.90
C ILE A 414 23.98 27.99 -11.72
N GLU A 415 24.65 27.44 -10.70
CA GLU A 415 25.13 28.24 -9.56
C GLU A 415 26.14 29.32 -9.99
N ALA A 416 27.06 28.98 -10.88
CA ALA A 416 27.98 29.96 -11.45
C ALA A 416 27.25 31.09 -12.21
N LEU A 417 26.19 30.77 -12.95
CA LEU A 417 25.36 31.78 -13.62
C LEU A 417 24.57 32.65 -12.64
N ILE A 418 24.06 32.07 -11.54
CA ILE A 418 23.37 32.81 -10.48
C ILE A 418 24.33 33.73 -9.73
N GLU A 419 25.57 33.29 -9.42
CA GLU A 419 26.59 34.13 -8.86
C GLU A 419 26.98 35.29 -9.78
N GLN A 420 27.17 35.02 -11.09
CA GLN A 420 27.43 36.06 -12.09
C GLN A 420 26.31 37.11 -12.18
N ARG A 421 25.03 36.64 -12.17
CA ARG A 421 23.86 37.53 -12.14
C ARG A 421 23.86 38.42 -10.88
N THR A 422 24.16 37.82 -9.74
CA THR A 422 24.19 38.50 -8.44
C THR A 422 25.30 39.56 -8.43
N ALA A 423 26.47 39.21 -8.94
CA ALA A 423 27.61 40.16 -9.09
C ALA A 423 27.26 41.31 -10.05
N ALA A 424 26.64 41.00 -11.20
CA ALA A 424 26.18 42.01 -12.16
C ALA A 424 25.18 43.00 -11.52
N ARG A 425 24.19 42.50 -10.78
CA ARG A 425 23.24 43.37 -10.04
C ARG A 425 23.93 44.25 -8.99
N LYS A 426 24.91 43.72 -8.22
CA LYS A 426 25.70 44.51 -7.28
C LYS A 426 26.50 45.60 -7.97
N ALA A 427 27.03 45.33 -9.17
CA ALA A 427 27.73 46.28 -10.01
C ALA A 427 26.77 47.25 -10.76
N LYS A 428 25.47 47.14 -10.60
CA LYS A 428 24.42 47.88 -11.33
C LYS A 428 24.44 47.65 -12.85
N ASP A 429 25.04 46.57 -13.31
CA ASP A 429 24.97 46.07 -14.68
C ASP A 429 23.71 45.26 -14.88
N PHE A 430 22.60 45.96 -15.01
CA PHE A 430 21.27 45.32 -15.16
C PHE A 430 21.13 44.61 -16.50
N LYS A 431 21.87 45.01 -17.52
CA LYS A 431 21.81 44.36 -18.83
C LYS A 431 22.34 42.95 -18.76
N THR A 432 23.53 42.76 -18.22
CA THR A 432 24.13 41.43 -18.02
C THR A 432 23.30 40.58 -17.07
N ALA A 433 22.72 41.16 -16.01
CA ALA A 433 21.84 40.45 -15.09
C ALA A 433 20.57 39.91 -15.74
N ASP A 434 19.97 40.68 -16.64
CA ASP A 434 18.77 40.29 -17.40
C ASP A 434 19.10 39.24 -18.48
N GLU A 435 20.21 39.35 -19.17
CA GLU A 435 20.70 38.35 -20.14
C GLU A 435 20.92 36.98 -19.46
N ILE A 436 21.50 36.97 -18.29
CA ILE A 436 21.71 35.72 -17.49
C ILE A 436 20.37 35.17 -17.04
N ARG A 437 19.44 36.00 -16.56
CA ARG A 437 18.09 35.53 -16.14
C ARG A 437 17.36 34.90 -17.34
N ASP A 438 17.40 35.49 -18.50
CA ASP A 438 16.73 34.96 -19.69
C ASP A 438 17.39 33.69 -20.19
N LYS A 439 18.72 33.54 -20.07
CA LYS A 439 19.46 32.31 -20.33
C LYS A 439 19.01 31.18 -19.36
N LEU A 440 18.92 31.47 -18.08
CA LEU A 440 18.45 30.51 -17.07
C LEU A 440 16.99 30.11 -17.33
N LYS A 441 16.14 31.08 -17.68
CA LYS A 441 14.74 30.81 -18.07
C LYS A 441 14.63 29.89 -19.29
N ALA A 442 15.49 30.13 -20.32
CA ALA A 442 15.54 29.26 -21.50
C ALA A 442 16.02 27.84 -21.17
N MET A 443 16.76 27.64 -20.08
CA MET A 443 17.16 26.34 -19.51
C MET A 443 16.08 25.74 -18.61
N GLY A 444 14.89 26.36 -18.50
CA GLY A 444 13.80 25.91 -17.61
C GLY A 444 14.04 26.25 -16.13
N ILE A 445 14.92 27.23 -15.82
CA ILE A 445 15.21 27.65 -14.45
C ILE A 445 14.41 28.93 -14.13
N VAL A 446 13.67 28.86 -13.03
CA VAL A 446 12.94 29.99 -12.45
C VAL A 446 13.69 30.50 -11.24
N LEU A 447 13.98 31.81 -11.19
CA LEU A 447 14.67 32.44 -10.10
C LEU A 447 13.71 33.23 -9.21
N GLU A 448 13.91 33.14 -7.91
CA GLU A 448 13.23 33.91 -6.88
C GLU A 448 14.25 34.64 -6.03
N ASP A 449 14.22 35.98 -6.04
CA ASP A 449 15.10 36.79 -5.18
C ASP A 449 14.50 36.85 -3.76
N THR A 450 15.20 36.31 -2.75
CA THR A 450 14.81 36.33 -1.35
C THR A 450 15.78 37.14 -0.49
N PRO A 451 15.41 37.55 0.73
CA PRO A 451 16.34 38.23 1.64
C PRO A 451 17.59 37.40 1.97
N GLN A 452 17.52 36.07 1.84
CA GLN A 452 18.61 35.13 2.13
C GLN A 452 19.46 34.82 0.89
N GLY A 453 19.07 35.31 -0.30
CA GLY A 453 19.77 35.07 -1.57
C GLY A 453 18.83 34.72 -2.70
N VAL A 454 19.38 34.27 -3.82
CA VAL A 454 18.60 33.86 -4.99
C VAL A 454 18.27 32.38 -4.88
N LYS A 455 16.98 32.07 -4.76
CA LYS A 455 16.46 30.70 -4.85
C LYS A 455 16.14 30.40 -6.32
N TRP A 456 16.33 29.15 -6.74
CA TRP A 456 15.95 28.73 -8.09
C TRP A 456 15.25 27.36 -8.09
N THR A 457 14.40 27.16 -9.07
CA THR A 457 13.69 25.89 -9.30
C THR A 457 13.69 25.59 -10.79
N ARG A 458 13.60 24.32 -11.18
CA ARG A 458 13.35 23.94 -12.57
C ARG A 458 11.82 23.96 -12.83
N ALA A 459 11.41 24.62 -13.95
CA ALA A 459 10.00 24.69 -14.36
C ALA A 459 9.45 23.32 -14.77
#